data_9ff1c207ae9a9b392d3dc2e13b753ce4
#
_entry.id   9ff1c207ae9a9b392d3dc2e13b753ce4
#
_cell.length_a   1.000
_cell.length_b   1.000
_cell.length_c   1.000
_cell.angle_alpha   90.00
_cell.angle_beta   90.00
_cell.angle_gamma   90.00
#
_symmetry.space_group_name_H-M   'P 1'
#
loop_
_entity.id
_entity.type
_entity.pdbx_description
1 polymer ?
#
loop_
_entity_poly.entity_id
_entity_poly.type
_entity_poly.pdbx_seq_one_letter_code
_entity_poly.pdbx_strand_id
1 'polypeptide(L)'
;MPLLTTEELSQMSPLFRGRGGQWLAGKLMQLVRVDELNALYDRNAMHRGADFATAVLDDRQIDYLLGNAEMLDKLPQGPFITISNHPCGHIDGIMLIEIFARIRPGFKVMVNKILGRVKAMEDNFITVIPTGRKRDVPQKESLLGVKAAISQVRSGEPVGFFPSGAVSDLSLRDRCVRDREWQEALIKLIRKLHVPIIPVRFFDGNSRLYYLLGLLFGSGIRLLRLPAEVLDKREKPLRLGIGPVIDLEAQDACTDLESYAKMLRDSVYGMPLPETFLSRGELLGR
;
A
#
# COMPACT_ATOMS: atom_id res chain seq x y z
N MET A 1 -12.51 0.95 -18.57
CA MET A 1 -13.62 0.48 -17.70
C MET A 1 -13.52 1.25 -16.38
N PRO A 2 -14.56 1.95 -15.92
CA PRO A 2 -14.45 2.79 -14.73
C PRO A 2 -14.08 1.96 -13.49
N LEU A 3 -13.23 2.52 -12.63
CA LEU A 3 -12.81 1.88 -11.37
C LEU A 3 -13.95 1.82 -10.35
N LEU A 4 -14.90 2.78 -10.42
CA LEU A 4 -16.08 2.86 -9.58
C LEU A 4 -17.21 3.54 -10.35
N THR A 5 -18.46 3.03 -10.21
CA THR A 5 -19.66 3.60 -10.82
C THR A 5 -20.71 3.97 -9.79
N THR A 6 -21.67 4.84 -10.16
CA THR A 6 -22.83 5.18 -9.29
C THR A 6 -23.72 3.97 -8.99
N GLU A 7 -23.83 3.02 -9.93
CA GLU A 7 -24.59 1.78 -9.75
C GLU A 7 -23.94 0.91 -8.68
N GLU A 8 -22.61 0.80 -8.69
CA GLU A 8 -21.88 0.05 -7.68
C GLU A 8 -21.99 0.69 -6.29
N LEU A 9 -21.95 2.02 -6.17
CA LEU A 9 -22.22 2.70 -4.92
C LEU A 9 -23.65 2.37 -4.41
N SER A 10 -24.64 2.30 -5.32
CA SER A 10 -26.02 1.94 -4.94
C SER A 10 -26.16 0.50 -4.47
N GLN A 11 -25.27 -0.40 -4.90
CA GLN A 11 -25.18 -1.78 -4.39
C GLN A 11 -24.50 -1.85 -3.01
N MET A 12 -23.52 -0.97 -2.77
CA MET A 12 -22.75 -0.94 -1.52
C MET A 12 -23.55 -0.37 -0.34
N SER A 13 -24.48 0.55 -0.61
CA SER A 13 -25.31 1.15 0.46
C SER A 13 -26.74 1.47 0.00
N PRO A 14 -27.75 1.13 0.81
CA PRO A 14 -29.14 1.51 0.56
C PRO A 14 -29.36 3.03 0.39
N LEU A 15 -28.50 3.84 1.00
CA LEU A 15 -28.54 5.32 0.92
C LEU A 15 -28.44 5.83 -0.52
N PHE A 16 -27.76 5.09 -1.40
CA PHE A 16 -27.53 5.48 -2.79
C PHE A 16 -28.54 4.85 -3.77
N ARG A 17 -29.63 4.23 -3.26
CA ARG A 17 -30.66 3.60 -4.10
C ARG A 17 -31.75 4.60 -4.49
N GLY A 18 -32.40 4.33 -5.63
CA GLY A 18 -33.46 5.17 -6.18
C GLY A 18 -32.90 6.49 -6.76
N ARG A 19 -33.79 7.32 -7.34
CA ARG A 19 -33.40 8.55 -8.06
C ARG A 19 -32.64 9.55 -7.19
N GLY A 20 -33.08 9.77 -5.95
CA GLY A 20 -32.40 10.67 -5.01
C GLY A 20 -31.05 10.11 -4.54
N GLY A 21 -30.99 8.79 -4.26
CA GLY A 21 -29.75 8.13 -3.88
C GLY A 21 -28.69 8.12 -4.99
N GLN A 22 -29.10 7.92 -6.23
CA GLN A 22 -28.19 8.00 -7.39
C GLN A 22 -27.67 9.42 -7.62
N TRP A 23 -28.51 10.43 -7.42
CA TRP A 23 -28.06 11.84 -7.45
C TRP A 23 -27.01 12.10 -6.36
N LEU A 24 -27.26 11.62 -5.13
CA LEU A 24 -26.32 11.74 -4.01
C LEU A 24 -25.00 11.00 -4.31
N ALA A 25 -25.09 9.78 -4.86
CA ALA A 25 -23.90 9.03 -5.30
C ALA A 25 -23.09 9.80 -6.34
N GLY A 26 -23.75 10.39 -7.35
CA GLY A 26 -23.10 11.23 -8.35
C GLY A 26 -22.40 12.44 -7.73
N LYS A 27 -23.05 13.15 -6.79
CA LYS A 27 -22.43 14.25 -6.06
C LYS A 27 -21.24 13.84 -5.22
N LEU A 28 -21.33 12.69 -4.55
CA LEU A 28 -20.22 12.11 -3.79
C LEU A 28 -19.05 11.77 -4.72
N MET A 29 -19.30 11.12 -5.86
CA MET A 29 -18.25 10.78 -6.84
C MET A 29 -17.55 12.03 -7.39
N GLN A 30 -18.30 13.10 -7.67
CA GLN A 30 -17.72 14.40 -8.05
C GLN A 30 -16.85 14.97 -6.93
N LEU A 31 -17.34 14.96 -5.68
CA LEU A 31 -16.59 15.47 -4.53
C LEU A 31 -15.29 14.73 -4.28
N VAL A 32 -15.30 13.40 -4.47
CA VAL A 32 -14.11 12.57 -4.30
C VAL A 32 -13.30 12.41 -5.59
N ARG A 33 -13.69 13.07 -6.68
CA ARG A 33 -12.99 13.13 -7.97
C ARG A 33 -12.77 11.75 -8.61
N VAL A 34 -13.73 10.85 -8.49
CA VAL A 34 -13.65 9.50 -9.04
C VAL A 34 -13.51 9.54 -10.57
N ASP A 35 -14.16 10.50 -11.24
CA ASP A 35 -14.09 10.61 -12.71
C ASP A 35 -12.67 10.95 -13.18
N GLU A 36 -11.94 11.80 -12.43
CA GLU A 36 -10.53 12.10 -12.73
C GLU A 36 -9.64 10.87 -12.50
N LEU A 37 -9.92 10.07 -11.46
CA LEU A 37 -9.20 8.83 -11.20
C LEU A 37 -9.47 7.78 -12.30
N ASN A 38 -10.73 7.67 -12.76
CA ASN A 38 -11.09 6.83 -13.90
C ASN A 38 -10.35 7.29 -15.17
N ALA A 39 -10.33 8.60 -15.45
CA ALA A 39 -9.63 9.16 -16.60
C ALA A 39 -8.11 8.92 -16.52
N LEU A 40 -7.51 9.04 -15.32
CA LEU A 40 -6.11 8.70 -15.08
C LEU A 40 -5.83 7.22 -15.41
N TYR A 41 -6.70 6.33 -14.95
CA TYR A 41 -6.59 4.90 -15.27
C TYR A 41 -6.70 4.64 -16.78
N ASP A 42 -7.72 5.18 -17.43
CA ASP A 42 -8.00 4.93 -18.85
C ASP A 42 -6.86 5.42 -19.75
N ARG A 43 -6.25 6.58 -19.44
CA ARG A 43 -5.09 7.10 -20.19
C ARG A 43 -3.87 6.19 -20.12
N ASN A 44 -3.71 5.49 -18.99
CA ASN A 44 -2.52 4.67 -18.71
C ASN A 44 -2.79 3.17 -18.86
N ALA A 45 -4.02 2.74 -19.17
CA ALA A 45 -4.46 1.34 -19.16
C ALA A 45 -3.77 0.43 -20.18
N MET A 46 -3.03 0.99 -21.16
CA MET A 46 -2.20 0.24 -22.10
C MET A 46 -0.92 -0.33 -21.45
N HIS A 47 -0.47 0.25 -20.37
CA HIS A 47 0.68 -0.20 -19.59
C HIS A 47 0.29 -1.30 -18.61
N ARG A 48 1.25 -2.08 -18.13
CA ARG A 48 1.05 -3.18 -17.17
C ARG A 48 2.12 -3.14 -16.07
N GLY A 49 1.74 -3.59 -14.88
CA GLY A 49 2.67 -3.80 -13.77
C GLY A 49 3.49 -2.55 -13.42
N ALA A 50 4.81 -2.70 -13.38
CA ALA A 50 5.73 -1.60 -13.07
C ALA A 50 5.64 -0.45 -14.09
N ASP A 51 5.38 -0.74 -15.37
CA ASP A 51 5.24 0.30 -16.39
C ASP A 51 3.95 1.10 -16.22
N PHE A 52 2.85 0.46 -15.78
CA PHE A 52 1.64 1.18 -15.38
C PHE A 52 1.90 2.06 -14.16
N ALA A 53 2.63 1.54 -13.15
CA ALA A 53 3.01 2.34 -11.99
C ALA A 53 3.79 3.59 -12.40
N THR A 54 4.79 3.43 -13.28
CA THR A 54 5.57 4.54 -13.84
C THR A 54 4.70 5.54 -14.59
N ALA A 55 3.84 5.06 -15.49
CA ALA A 55 2.97 5.93 -16.29
C ALA A 55 2.00 6.75 -15.42
N VAL A 56 1.45 6.16 -14.36
CA VAL A 56 0.57 6.87 -13.40
C VAL A 56 1.35 7.94 -12.62
N LEU A 57 2.56 7.62 -12.14
CA LEU A 57 3.40 8.58 -11.42
C LEU A 57 3.84 9.73 -12.33
N ASP A 58 4.21 9.44 -13.58
CA ASP A 58 4.58 10.44 -14.59
C ASP A 58 3.39 11.35 -14.95
N ASP A 59 2.21 10.77 -15.25
CA ASP A 59 0.97 11.53 -15.56
C ASP A 59 0.61 12.51 -14.42
N ARG A 60 0.81 12.07 -13.17
CA ARG A 60 0.50 12.91 -12.00
C ARG A 60 1.68 13.76 -11.54
N GLN A 61 2.83 13.68 -12.18
CA GLN A 61 4.06 14.38 -11.77
C GLN A 61 4.41 14.08 -10.31
N ILE A 62 4.17 12.84 -9.88
CA ILE A 62 4.53 12.36 -8.56
C ILE A 62 5.96 11.82 -8.63
N ASP A 63 6.84 12.44 -7.88
CA ASP A 63 8.23 12.01 -7.77
C ASP A 63 8.54 11.49 -6.37
N TYR A 64 9.63 10.73 -6.25
CA TYR A 64 10.12 10.26 -4.96
C TYR A 64 11.65 10.20 -4.91
N LEU A 65 12.13 10.20 -3.69
CA LEU A 65 13.53 10.07 -3.35
C LEU A 65 13.73 8.76 -2.56
N LEU A 66 14.58 7.89 -3.08
CA LEU A 66 14.90 6.59 -2.50
C LEU A 66 16.18 6.66 -1.69
N GLY A 67 16.08 6.54 -0.38
CA GLY A 67 17.22 6.44 0.51
C GLY A 67 17.70 5.00 0.67
N ASN A 68 19.00 4.83 0.88
CA ASN A 68 19.68 3.55 0.99
C ASN A 68 19.45 2.68 -0.27
N ALA A 69 19.48 3.29 -1.45
CA ALA A 69 19.20 2.62 -2.72
C ALA A 69 20.14 1.44 -3.00
N GLU A 70 21.35 1.43 -2.43
CA GLU A 70 22.30 0.32 -2.50
C GLU A 70 21.78 -0.99 -1.87
N MET A 71 20.71 -0.93 -1.09
CA MET A 71 20.03 -2.14 -0.58
C MET A 71 19.32 -2.90 -1.68
N LEU A 72 19.00 -2.26 -2.82
CA LEU A 72 18.43 -2.95 -3.98
C LEU A 72 19.40 -3.98 -4.57
N ASP A 73 20.72 -3.70 -4.52
CA ASP A 73 21.75 -4.63 -4.99
C ASP A 73 21.93 -5.84 -4.06
N LYS A 74 21.41 -5.74 -2.84
CA LYS A 74 21.49 -6.79 -1.81
C LYS A 74 20.19 -7.60 -1.68
N LEU A 75 19.24 -7.43 -2.61
CA LEU A 75 18.02 -8.20 -2.60
C LEU A 75 18.27 -9.69 -2.74
N PRO A 76 17.61 -10.54 -1.94
CA PRO A 76 17.74 -11.99 -2.07
C PRO A 76 17.35 -12.46 -3.48
N GLN A 77 18.12 -13.42 -4.03
CA GLN A 77 17.80 -14.04 -5.31
C GLN A 77 16.54 -14.90 -5.24
N GLY A 78 16.27 -15.51 -4.07
CA GLY A 78 15.05 -16.25 -3.77
C GLY A 78 13.88 -15.34 -3.39
N PRO A 79 12.82 -15.95 -2.82
CA PRO A 79 11.67 -15.20 -2.32
C PRO A 79 12.06 -14.31 -1.13
N PHE A 80 11.43 -13.15 -1.03
CA PHE A 80 11.54 -12.27 0.12
C PHE A 80 10.23 -11.55 0.40
N ILE A 81 10.13 -10.94 1.54
CA ILE A 81 8.98 -10.13 1.95
C ILE A 81 9.42 -8.68 2.08
N THR A 82 8.65 -7.73 1.55
CA THR A 82 8.77 -6.34 1.99
C THR A 82 7.70 -6.03 3.03
N ILE A 83 8.07 -5.33 4.09
CA ILE A 83 7.15 -4.78 5.10
C ILE A 83 7.29 -3.27 5.14
N SER A 84 6.17 -2.56 5.20
CA SER A 84 6.22 -1.10 5.21
C SER A 84 5.08 -0.47 5.99
N ASN A 85 5.30 0.76 6.49
CA ASN A 85 4.23 1.64 6.93
C ASN A 85 3.42 2.14 5.72
N HIS A 86 2.23 2.71 5.96
CA HIS A 86 1.27 3.02 4.90
C HIS A 86 0.69 4.45 4.97
N PRO A 87 1.54 5.49 4.94
CA PRO A 87 1.09 6.86 5.18
C PRO A 87 0.34 7.51 4.01
N CYS A 88 0.66 7.16 2.76
CA CYS A 88 0.08 7.77 1.56
C CYS A 88 -1.02 6.91 0.91
N GLY A 89 -1.26 5.70 1.39
CA GLY A 89 -2.27 4.82 0.82
C GLY A 89 -1.87 4.27 -0.56
N HIS A 90 -2.69 4.46 -1.58
CA HIS A 90 -2.46 3.85 -2.89
C HIS A 90 -1.07 4.15 -3.48
N ILE A 91 -0.54 5.35 -3.24
CA ILE A 91 0.76 5.79 -3.76
C ILE A 91 1.90 4.92 -3.21
N ASP A 92 1.85 4.54 -1.93
CA ASP A 92 2.89 3.67 -1.35
C ASP A 92 2.97 2.34 -2.10
N GLY A 93 1.82 1.74 -2.41
CA GLY A 93 1.75 0.49 -3.17
C GLY A 93 2.25 0.65 -4.62
N ILE A 94 1.93 1.77 -5.27
CA ILE A 94 2.39 2.08 -6.64
C ILE A 94 3.92 2.23 -6.65
N MET A 95 4.50 2.96 -5.69
CA MET A 95 5.96 3.10 -5.56
C MET A 95 6.65 1.77 -5.29
N LEU A 96 6.11 0.93 -4.39
CA LEU A 96 6.68 -0.42 -4.16
C LEU A 96 6.68 -1.26 -5.43
N ILE A 97 5.60 -1.23 -6.22
CA ILE A 97 5.52 -1.99 -7.46
C ILE A 97 6.48 -1.42 -8.50
N GLU A 98 6.57 -0.10 -8.66
CA GLU A 98 7.55 0.50 -9.57
C GLU A 98 8.97 0.07 -9.24
N ILE A 99 9.37 0.10 -7.96
CA ILE A 99 10.72 -0.22 -7.51
C ILE A 99 10.99 -1.72 -7.61
N PHE A 100 10.18 -2.53 -6.92
CA PHE A 100 10.49 -3.95 -6.74
C PHE A 100 10.08 -4.82 -7.94
N ALA A 101 9.00 -4.51 -8.65
CA ALA A 101 8.59 -5.30 -9.80
C ALA A 101 9.46 -5.03 -11.05
N ARG A 102 10.22 -3.94 -11.11
CA ARG A 102 11.26 -3.75 -12.15
C ARG A 102 12.42 -4.71 -11.98
N ILE A 103 12.81 -4.99 -10.74
CA ILE A 103 13.93 -5.89 -10.42
C ILE A 103 13.44 -7.34 -10.39
N ARG A 104 12.27 -7.55 -9.85
CA ARG A 104 11.61 -8.87 -9.68
C ARG A 104 10.19 -8.78 -10.25
N PRO A 105 9.98 -9.04 -11.54
CA PRO A 105 8.68 -8.87 -12.22
C PRO A 105 7.51 -9.62 -11.56
N GLY A 106 7.80 -10.73 -10.88
CA GLY A 106 6.82 -11.48 -10.09
C GLY A 106 6.45 -10.84 -8.74
N PHE A 107 7.03 -9.69 -8.35
CA PHE A 107 6.69 -9.03 -7.09
C PHE A 107 5.21 -8.65 -7.02
N LYS A 108 4.55 -9.06 -5.93
CA LYS A 108 3.14 -8.73 -5.65
C LYS A 108 2.98 -8.03 -4.32
N VAL A 109 1.99 -7.15 -4.24
CA VAL A 109 1.61 -6.48 -2.99
C VAL A 109 0.23 -7.00 -2.54
N MET A 110 0.10 -7.30 -1.25
CA MET A 110 -1.20 -7.63 -0.67
C MET A 110 -2.03 -6.36 -0.51
N VAL A 111 -3.18 -6.31 -1.18
CA VAL A 111 -4.01 -5.12 -1.30
C VAL A 111 -5.48 -5.41 -0.97
N ASN A 112 -6.25 -4.35 -0.67
CA ASN A 112 -7.71 -4.47 -0.55
C ASN A 112 -8.33 -4.95 -1.86
N LYS A 113 -9.32 -5.85 -1.80
CA LYS A 113 -10.06 -6.41 -2.94
C LYS A 113 -10.57 -5.36 -3.93
N ILE A 114 -10.90 -4.15 -3.46
CA ILE A 114 -11.35 -3.07 -4.35
C ILE A 114 -10.29 -2.70 -5.38
N LEU A 115 -8.99 -2.83 -5.06
CA LEU A 115 -7.89 -2.54 -5.98
C LEU A 115 -7.71 -3.61 -7.06
N GLY A 116 -8.31 -4.80 -6.92
CA GLY A 116 -8.38 -5.82 -7.98
C GLY A 116 -9.14 -5.36 -9.23
N ARG A 117 -9.79 -4.19 -9.18
CA ARG A 117 -10.40 -3.52 -10.34
C ARG A 117 -9.37 -2.85 -11.24
N VAL A 118 -8.19 -2.54 -10.73
CA VAL A 118 -7.06 -1.97 -11.49
C VAL A 118 -6.39 -3.10 -12.28
N LYS A 119 -7.02 -3.47 -13.40
CA LYS A 119 -6.58 -4.60 -14.23
C LYS A 119 -5.16 -4.47 -14.77
N ALA A 120 -4.68 -3.25 -14.92
CA ALA A 120 -3.31 -2.97 -15.34
C ALA A 120 -2.25 -3.46 -14.32
N MET A 121 -2.63 -3.68 -13.06
CA MET A 121 -1.76 -4.15 -11.97
C MET A 121 -2.18 -5.51 -11.40
N GLU A 122 -3.12 -6.24 -12.03
CA GLU A 122 -3.66 -7.49 -11.47
C GLU A 122 -2.57 -8.54 -11.21
N ASP A 123 -1.54 -8.58 -12.06
CA ASP A 123 -0.41 -9.50 -11.90
C ASP A 123 0.49 -9.16 -10.71
N ASN A 124 0.42 -7.92 -10.20
CA ASN A 124 1.19 -7.45 -9.05
C ASN A 124 0.35 -7.34 -7.76
N PHE A 125 -0.89 -7.85 -7.76
CA PHE A 125 -1.76 -7.79 -6.61
C PHE A 125 -2.12 -9.17 -6.06
N ILE A 126 -2.12 -9.28 -4.72
CA ILE A 126 -2.81 -10.32 -3.97
C ILE A 126 -3.97 -9.64 -3.23
N THR A 127 -5.19 -9.88 -3.67
CA THR A 127 -6.36 -9.19 -3.11
C THR A 127 -6.91 -9.88 -1.87
N VAL A 128 -7.21 -9.08 -0.83
CA VAL A 128 -7.85 -9.52 0.41
C VAL A 128 -8.99 -8.61 0.80
N ILE A 129 -9.92 -9.09 1.61
CA ILE A 129 -10.88 -8.24 2.30
C ILE A 129 -10.27 -7.91 3.67
N PRO A 130 -10.00 -6.63 3.99
CA PRO A 130 -9.49 -6.27 5.30
C PRO A 130 -10.49 -6.69 6.38
N THR A 131 -10.02 -7.46 7.37
CA THR A 131 -10.81 -7.75 8.55
C THR A 131 -10.93 -6.46 9.35
N GLY A 132 -12.15 -5.90 9.42
CA GLY A 132 -12.45 -4.72 10.24
C GLY A 132 -12.21 -4.98 11.73
N ARG A 133 -12.48 -3.98 12.59
CA ARG A 133 -12.41 -4.09 14.06
C ARG A 133 -13.27 -5.21 14.67
N LYS A 134 -14.23 -5.76 13.94
CA LYS A 134 -15.00 -6.93 14.35
C LYS A 134 -14.19 -8.18 14.06
N ARG A 135 -13.87 -8.94 15.10
CA ARG A 135 -13.24 -10.27 15.08
C ARG A 135 -14.16 -11.35 14.44
N ASP A 136 -14.81 -11.01 13.33
CA ASP A 136 -15.64 -11.97 12.63
C ASP A 136 -14.76 -12.91 11.82
N VAL A 137 -15.21 -14.15 11.71
CA VAL A 137 -14.61 -15.27 11.00
C VAL A 137 -13.92 -14.79 9.71
N PRO A 138 -12.67 -15.22 9.43
CA PRO A 138 -11.98 -14.87 8.19
C PRO A 138 -12.88 -15.15 7.00
N GLN A 139 -13.19 -14.10 6.23
CA GLN A 139 -14.01 -14.28 5.03
C GLN A 139 -13.24 -15.18 4.05
N LYS A 140 -13.96 -15.97 3.26
CA LYS A 140 -13.38 -16.90 2.29
C LYS A 140 -12.31 -16.25 1.40
N GLU A 141 -12.55 -14.99 0.99
CA GLU A 141 -11.62 -14.22 0.17
C GLU A 141 -10.32 -13.86 0.91
N SER A 142 -10.37 -13.58 2.22
CA SER A 142 -9.16 -13.33 3.01
C SER A 142 -8.31 -14.59 3.13
N LEU A 143 -8.93 -15.77 3.27
CA LEU A 143 -8.23 -17.06 3.25
C LEU A 143 -7.61 -17.35 1.88
N LEU A 144 -8.28 -16.99 0.78
CA LEU A 144 -7.72 -17.13 -0.56
C LEU A 144 -6.49 -16.22 -0.74
N GLY A 145 -6.54 -14.99 -0.25
CA GLY A 145 -5.39 -14.08 -0.29
C GLY A 145 -4.20 -14.60 0.52
N VAL A 146 -4.44 -15.16 1.71
CA VAL A 146 -3.37 -15.82 2.51
C VAL A 146 -2.77 -17.01 1.75
N LYS A 147 -3.61 -17.85 1.13
CA LYS A 147 -3.13 -18.98 0.30
C LYS A 147 -2.32 -18.49 -0.90
N ALA A 148 -2.77 -17.41 -1.56
CA ALA A 148 -2.06 -16.81 -2.68
C ALA A 148 -0.69 -16.28 -2.26
N ALA A 149 -0.57 -15.62 -1.09
CA ALA A 149 0.72 -15.15 -0.57
C ALA A 149 1.67 -16.32 -0.25
N ILE A 150 1.15 -17.41 0.33
CA ILE A 150 1.94 -18.63 0.59
C ILE A 150 2.40 -19.25 -0.74
N SER A 151 1.51 -19.35 -1.73
CA SER A 151 1.86 -19.88 -3.06
C SER A 151 2.91 -19.04 -3.75
N GLN A 152 2.79 -17.70 -3.67
CA GLN A 152 3.72 -16.72 -4.23
C GLN A 152 5.15 -16.95 -3.70
N VAL A 153 5.29 -17.00 -2.39
CA VAL A 153 6.60 -17.23 -1.74
C VAL A 153 7.14 -18.63 -2.08
N ARG A 154 6.29 -19.66 -2.09
CA ARG A 154 6.70 -21.03 -2.45
C ARG A 154 7.13 -21.18 -3.92
N SER A 155 6.62 -20.34 -4.81
CA SER A 155 7.08 -20.32 -6.20
C SER A 155 8.39 -19.54 -6.41
N GLY A 156 9.00 -19.05 -5.34
CA GLY A 156 10.26 -18.30 -5.41
C GLY A 156 10.09 -16.78 -5.63
N GLU A 157 8.85 -16.30 -5.58
CA GLU A 157 8.55 -14.90 -5.89
C GLU A 157 8.29 -14.05 -4.63
N PRO A 158 8.70 -12.77 -4.66
CA PRO A 158 8.56 -11.89 -3.51
C PRO A 158 7.14 -11.34 -3.31
N VAL A 159 6.84 -10.93 -2.07
CA VAL A 159 5.55 -10.33 -1.71
C VAL A 159 5.70 -9.15 -0.75
N GLY A 160 4.93 -8.10 -0.96
CA GLY A 160 4.90 -6.90 -0.11
C GLY A 160 3.66 -6.85 0.78
N PHE A 161 3.86 -6.43 2.03
CA PHE A 161 2.82 -6.26 3.01
C PHE A 161 2.82 -4.86 3.62
N PHE A 162 1.62 -4.35 3.87
CA PHE A 162 1.35 -3.23 4.76
C PHE A 162 0.70 -3.78 6.04
N PRO A 163 1.50 -4.13 7.09
CA PRO A 163 1.00 -4.94 8.19
C PRO A 163 -0.11 -4.31 9.03
N SER A 164 -0.27 -3.00 8.98
CA SER A 164 -1.40 -2.31 9.62
C SER A 164 -2.75 -2.63 8.97
N GLY A 165 -2.75 -3.06 7.69
CA GLY A 165 -3.96 -3.28 6.89
C GLY A 165 -4.80 -2.02 6.67
N ALA A 166 -4.27 -0.83 6.97
CA ALA A 166 -4.95 0.45 6.82
C ALA A 166 -3.94 1.57 6.62
N VAL A 167 -4.37 2.65 5.96
CA VAL A 167 -3.58 3.89 5.83
C VAL A 167 -3.31 4.49 7.21
N SER A 168 -2.09 4.95 7.44
CA SER A 168 -1.62 5.52 8.72
C SER A 168 -2.53 6.64 9.24
N ASP A 169 -2.62 6.76 10.55
CA ASP A 169 -3.42 7.77 11.26
C ASP A 169 -2.51 8.85 11.86
N LEU A 170 -3.05 10.05 12.08
CA LEU A 170 -2.41 11.02 12.94
C LEU A 170 -2.65 10.61 14.40
N SER A 171 -1.58 10.23 15.09
CA SER A 171 -1.60 9.99 16.53
C SER A 171 -1.46 11.33 17.26
N LEU A 172 -2.50 11.74 17.98
CA LEU A 172 -2.43 12.95 18.82
C LEU A 172 -1.50 12.73 20.01
N ARG A 173 -1.40 11.50 20.53
CA ARG A 173 -0.51 11.13 21.63
C ARG A 173 0.95 11.30 21.24
N ASP A 174 1.33 10.76 20.07
CA ASP A 174 2.71 10.75 19.60
C ASP A 174 3.02 11.96 18.71
N ARG A 175 2.03 12.79 18.39
CA ARG A 175 2.11 13.97 17.52
C ARG A 175 2.74 13.67 16.15
N CYS A 176 2.54 12.46 15.65
CA CYS A 176 3.09 12.02 14.38
C CYS A 176 2.10 11.14 13.60
N VAL A 177 2.33 11.04 12.29
CA VAL A 177 1.62 10.09 11.45
C VAL A 177 2.26 8.72 11.60
N ARG A 178 1.46 7.74 11.99
CA ARG A 178 1.93 6.35 12.11
C ARG A 178 0.80 5.36 11.91
N ASP A 179 1.17 4.13 11.62
CA ASP A 179 0.24 3.02 11.52
C ASP A 179 -0.41 2.71 12.88
N ARG A 180 -1.62 2.21 12.80
CA ARG A 180 -2.25 1.47 13.90
C ARG A 180 -1.38 0.28 14.29
N GLU A 181 -1.79 -0.43 15.32
CA GLU A 181 -1.19 -1.74 15.63
C GLU A 181 -1.22 -2.63 14.38
N TRP A 182 -0.10 -3.30 14.15
CA TRP A 182 0.01 -4.24 13.06
C TRP A 182 -0.83 -5.48 13.34
N GLN A 183 -1.48 -6.01 12.32
CA GLN A 183 -2.42 -7.12 12.49
C GLN A 183 -1.69 -8.41 12.87
N GLU A 184 -2.04 -8.97 14.02
CA GLU A 184 -1.44 -10.20 14.52
C GLU A 184 -1.51 -11.35 13.52
N ALA A 185 -2.65 -11.49 12.80
CA ALA A 185 -2.81 -12.51 11.77
C ALA A 185 -1.78 -12.37 10.64
N LEU A 186 -1.42 -11.14 10.26
CA LEU A 186 -0.43 -10.88 9.22
C LEU A 186 0.99 -11.10 9.74
N ILE A 187 1.28 -10.73 10.99
CA ILE A 187 2.55 -11.06 11.65
C ILE A 187 2.76 -12.57 11.71
N LYS A 188 1.72 -13.34 12.11
CA LYS A 188 1.75 -14.81 12.09
C LYS A 188 1.99 -15.37 10.67
N LEU A 189 1.38 -14.77 9.64
CA LEU A 189 1.64 -15.17 8.26
C LEU A 189 3.09 -14.92 7.86
N ILE A 190 3.62 -13.72 8.12
CA ILE A 190 5.01 -13.36 7.81
C ILE A 190 5.98 -14.31 8.49
N ARG A 191 5.81 -14.57 9.81
CA ARG A 191 6.61 -15.52 10.55
C ARG A 191 6.55 -16.95 9.97
N LYS A 192 5.36 -17.36 9.51
CA LYS A 192 5.16 -18.69 8.89
C LYS A 192 5.81 -18.81 7.51
N LEU A 193 5.88 -17.74 6.75
CA LEU A 193 6.52 -17.73 5.43
C LEU A 193 8.03 -17.96 5.55
N HIS A 194 8.66 -17.46 6.61
CA HIS A 194 10.06 -17.72 6.99
C HIS A 194 11.04 -17.52 5.83
N VAL A 195 11.03 -16.34 5.25
CA VAL A 195 11.94 -15.89 4.18
C VAL A 195 12.55 -14.54 4.57
N PRO A 196 13.66 -14.11 3.96
CA PRO A 196 14.25 -12.80 4.25
C PRO A 196 13.23 -11.65 4.15
N ILE A 197 13.34 -10.68 5.05
CA ILE A 197 12.41 -9.54 5.11
C ILE A 197 13.16 -8.24 4.87
N ILE A 198 12.58 -7.37 4.05
CA ILE A 198 13.13 -6.08 3.68
C ILE A 198 12.21 -5.00 4.23
N PRO A 199 12.62 -4.26 5.27
CA PRO A 199 11.89 -3.13 5.77
C PRO A 199 11.92 -1.97 4.77
N VAL A 200 10.77 -1.34 4.53
CA VAL A 200 10.67 -0.11 3.75
C VAL A 200 9.95 0.93 4.57
N ARG A 201 10.54 2.12 4.74
CA ARG A 201 9.92 3.21 5.46
C ARG A 201 9.55 4.34 4.52
N PHE A 202 8.29 4.73 4.51
CA PHE A 202 7.80 5.98 3.94
C PHE A 202 7.86 7.08 5.00
N PHE A 203 8.57 8.18 4.72
CA PHE A 203 8.79 9.27 5.68
C PHE A 203 7.76 10.39 5.57
N ASP A 204 7.13 10.52 4.40
CA ASP A 204 6.10 11.52 4.14
C ASP A 204 4.70 10.91 4.19
N GLY A 205 3.68 11.75 4.23
CA GLY A 205 2.30 11.32 4.40
C GLY A 205 1.32 12.08 3.50
N ASN A 206 0.05 11.93 3.76
CA ASN A 206 -1.03 12.65 3.09
C ASN A 206 -1.13 14.10 3.59
N SER A 207 -2.02 14.89 2.99
CA SER A 207 -2.22 16.28 3.34
C SER A 207 -2.69 16.47 4.79
N ARG A 208 -2.44 17.65 5.36
CA ARG A 208 -2.97 18.01 6.68
C ARG A 208 -4.50 17.89 6.73
N LEU A 209 -5.17 18.24 5.63
CA LEU A 209 -6.63 18.14 5.52
C LEU A 209 -7.10 16.68 5.62
N TYR A 210 -6.38 15.73 5.01
CA TYR A 210 -6.69 14.30 5.10
C TYR A 210 -6.71 13.82 6.57
N TYR A 211 -5.69 14.18 7.33
CA TYR A 211 -5.61 13.81 8.75
C TYR A 211 -6.62 14.54 9.63
N LEU A 212 -6.87 15.83 9.35
CA LEU A 212 -7.89 16.60 10.07
C LEU A 212 -9.29 16.02 9.89
N LEU A 213 -9.66 15.63 8.66
CA LEU A 213 -10.92 14.92 8.39
C LEU A 213 -11.01 13.61 9.17
N GLY A 214 -9.91 12.88 9.29
CA GLY A 214 -9.84 11.66 10.10
C GLY A 214 -10.07 11.89 11.58
N LEU A 215 -9.56 12.98 12.13
CA LEU A 215 -9.74 13.37 13.54
C LEU A 215 -11.18 13.82 13.82
N LEU A 216 -11.75 14.66 12.95
CA LEU A 216 -13.08 15.25 13.18
C LEU A 216 -14.22 14.30 12.87
N PHE A 217 -14.11 13.52 11.81
CA PHE A 217 -15.21 12.72 11.26
C PHE A 217 -14.93 11.22 11.19
N GLY A 218 -13.76 10.80 11.63
CA GLY A 218 -13.36 9.39 11.67
C GLY A 218 -12.79 8.87 10.35
N SER A 219 -12.28 7.64 10.40
CA SER A 219 -11.51 7.03 9.31
C SER A 219 -12.31 6.83 8.01
N GLY A 220 -13.64 6.63 8.10
CA GLY A 220 -14.47 6.46 6.90
C GLY A 220 -14.50 7.69 6.00
N ILE A 221 -14.68 8.87 6.58
CA ILE A 221 -14.77 10.13 5.82
C ILE A 221 -13.42 10.48 5.18
N ARG A 222 -12.30 10.33 5.90
CA ARG A 222 -10.99 10.62 5.31
C ARG A 222 -10.63 9.70 4.13
N LEU A 223 -11.10 8.43 4.15
CA LEU A 223 -10.87 7.51 3.04
C LEU A 223 -11.49 7.98 1.73
N LEU A 224 -12.60 8.73 1.80
CA LEU A 224 -13.22 9.35 0.62
C LEU A 224 -12.30 10.40 -0.04
N ARG A 225 -11.32 10.93 0.68
CA ARG A 225 -10.34 11.87 0.13
C ARG A 225 -9.13 11.20 -0.52
N LEU A 226 -8.92 9.88 -0.36
CA LEU A 226 -7.77 9.20 -0.96
C LEU A 226 -7.62 9.40 -2.47
N PRO A 227 -8.68 9.40 -3.30
CA PRO A 227 -8.55 9.75 -4.72
C PRO A 227 -7.95 11.14 -4.93
N ALA A 228 -8.40 12.14 -4.19
CA ALA A 228 -7.85 13.50 -4.28
C ALA A 228 -6.39 13.57 -3.79
N GLU A 229 -6.01 12.80 -2.76
CA GLU A 229 -4.60 12.71 -2.33
C GLU A 229 -3.69 12.14 -3.43
N VAL A 230 -4.16 11.19 -4.23
CA VAL A 230 -3.43 10.69 -5.41
C VAL A 230 -3.32 11.78 -6.48
N LEU A 231 -4.42 12.47 -6.75
CA LEU A 231 -4.50 13.47 -7.83
C LEU A 231 -3.70 14.74 -7.54
N ASP A 232 -3.53 15.11 -6.28
CA ASP A 232 -2.95 16.39 -5.85
C ASP A 232 -1.50 16.27 -5.32
N LYS A 233 -0.91 15.07 -5.32
CA LYS A 233 0.38 14.78 -4.65
C LYS A 233 1.62 15.12 -5.50
N ARG A 234 1.67 16.27 -6.11
CA ARG A 234 2.75 16.68 -7.02
C ARG A 234 3.72 17.75 -6.47
N GLU A 235 3.46 18.29 -5.29
CA GLU A 235 4.19 19.50 -4.83
C GLU A 235 5.61 19.22 -4.36
N LYS A 236 5.87 18.03 -3.81
CA LYS A 236 7.20 17.65 -3.28
C LYS A 236 7.43 16.15 -3.49
N PRO A 237 8.67 15.76 -3.82
CA PRO A 237 9.01 14.35 -3.90
C PRO A 237 8.78 13.67 -2.55
N LEU A 238 8.24 12.45 -2.62
CA LEU A 238 8.01 11.62 -1.44
C LEU A 238 9.29 10.88 -1.08
N ARG A 239 9.64 10.86 0.20
CA ARG A 239 10.85 10.17 0.67
C ARG A 239 10.50 8.80 1.21
N LEU A 240 11.24 7.81 0.75
CA LEU A 240 11.21 6.46 1.31
C LEU A 240 12.64 5.93 1.44
N GLY A 241 12.83 4.94 2.31
CA GLY A 241 14.12 4.29 2.52
C GLY A 241 13.96 2.79 2.63
N ILE A 242 14.99 2.07 2.19
CA ILE A 242 15.08 0.61 2.31
C ILE A 242 16.01 0.31 3.48
N GLY A 243 15.55 -0.54 4.40
CA GLY A 243 16.35 -1.00 5.53
C GLY A 243 17.20 -2.23 5.19
N PRO A 244 18.10 -2.61 6.10
CA PRO A 244 18.89 -3.83 5.97
C PRO A 244 17.96 -5.05 5.95
N VAL A 245 18.38 -6.07 5.22
CA VAL A 245 17.67 -7.35 5.16
C VAL A 245 17.64 -8.00 6.55
N ILE A 246 16.45 -8.35 7.01
CA ILE A 246 16.27 -9.20 8.21
C ILE A 246 16.35 -10.63 7.72
N ASP A 247 17.45 -11.29 8.01
CA ASP A 247 17.68 -12.68 7.65
C ASP A 247 16.89 -13.66 8.53
N LEU A 248 17.05 -14.95 8.29
CA LEU A 248 16.35 -15.99 9.04
C LEU A 248 16.88 -16.11 10.47
N GLU A 249 18.18 -15.91 10.68
CA GLU A 249 18.80 -15.97 12.00
C GLU A 249 18.24 -14.88 12.94
N ALA A 250 18.14 -13.65 12.46
CA ALA A 250 17.52 -12.56 13.21
C ALA A 250 16.04 -12.82 13.51
N GLN A 251 15.31 -13.47 12.59
CA GLN A 251 13.92 -13.86 12.81
C GLN A 251 13.79 -14.98 13.86
N ASP A 252 14.67 -15.99 13.83
CA ASP A 252 14.67 -17.13 14.73
C ASP A 252 15.12 -16.75 16.16
N ALA A 253 15.88 -15.67 16.30
CA ALA A 253 16.23 -15.12 17.62
C ALA A 253 15.00 -14.59 18.40
N CYS A 254 13.87 -14.33 17.72
CA CYS A 254 12.63 -13.91 18.37
C CYS A 254 11.88 -15.12 18.93
N THR A 255 11.85 -15.27 20.25
CA THR A 255 11.27 -16.45 20.92
C THR A 255 9.75 -16.52 20.85
N ASP A 256 9.08 -15.37 20.86
CA ASP A 256 7.63 -15.25 20.86
C ASP A 256 7.12 -14.34 19.75
N LEU A 257 5.80 -14.23 19.60
CA LEU A 257 5.17 -13.42 18.55
C LEU A 257 5.26 -11.93 18.85
N GLU A 258 5.29 -11.53 20.11
CA GLU A 258 5.35 -10.13 20.53
C GLU A 258 6.73 -9.54 20.21
N SER A 259 7.81 -10.24 20.59
CA SER A 259 9.18 -9.86 20.24
C SER A 259 9.39 -9.82 18.73
N TYR A 260 8.84 -10.77 18.00
CA TYR A 260 8.88 -10.80 16.54
C TYR A 260 8.14 -9.60 15.93
N ALA A 261 6.90 -9.32 16.37
CA ALA A 261 6.13 -8.17 15.90
C ALA A 261 6.84 -6.84 16.20
N LYS A 262 7.44 -6.74 17.39
CA LYS A 262 8.22 -5.56 17.81
C LYS A 262 9.44 -5.39 16.91
N MET A 263 10.23 -6.43 16.67
CA MET A 263 11.39 -6.41 15.79
C MET A 263 11.02 -5.92 14.39
N LEU A 264 9.94 -6.46 13.79
CA LEU A 264 9.47 -6.04 12.48
C LEU A 264 9.05 -4.56 12.46
N ARG A 265 8.30 -4.13 13.49
CA ARG A 265 7.84 -2.74 13.57
C ARG A 265 8.98 -1.76 13.78
N ASP A 266 9.93 -2.12 14.64
CA ASP A 266 11.11 -1.31 14.93
C ASP A 266 12.03 -1.20 13.73
N SER A 267 12.16 -2.25 12.91
CA SER A 267 12.97 -2.21 11.67
C SER A 267 12.43 -1.18 10.66
N VAL A 268 11.13 -0.92 10.64
CA VAL A 268 10.52 0.12 9.80
C VAL A 268 10.58 1.48 10.50
N TYR A 269 10.03 1.60 11.72
CA TYR A 269 9.90 2.89 12.39
C TYR A 269 11.19 3.40 13.03
N GLY A 270 12.12 2.53 13.36
CA GLY A 270 13.46 2.86 13.83
C GLY A 270 14.45 3.28 12.75
N MET A 271 14.12 3.05 11.47
CA MET A 271 14.97 3.48 10.36
C MET A 271 15.11 5.01 10.38
N PRO A 272 16.32 5.57 10.48
CA PRO A 272 16.51 7.02 10.42
C PRO A 272 16.18 7.54 9.03
N LEU A 273 15.93 8.85 8.92
CA LEU A 273 15.85 9.50 7.61
C LEU A 273 17.25 9.38 6.94
N PRO A 274 17.32 8.79 5.74
CA PRO A 274 18.61 8.67 5.03
C PRO A 274 19.27 10.01 4.78
N GLU A 275 20.59 10.05 4.81
CA GLU A 275 21.37 11.27 4.53
C GLU A 275 21.46 11.55 3.03
N THR A 276 21.47 10.49 2.23
CA THR A 276 21.55 10.53 0.77
C THR A 276 20.37 9.84 0.13
N PHE A 277 19.95 10.35 -1.02
CA PHE A 277 18.83 9.84 -1.77
C PHE A 277 19.19 9.73 -3.25
N LEU A 278 18.74 8.64 -3.86
CA LEU A 278 18.67 8.49 -5.31
C LEU A 278 17.32 9.03 -5.77
N SER A 279 17.30 9.89 -6.77
CA SER A 279 16.06 10.38 -7.36
C SER A 279 15.36 9.27 -8.16
N ARG A 280 14.05 9.35 -8.30
CA ARG A 280 13.28 8.42 -9.15
C ARG A 280 13.80 8.42 -10.60
N GLY A 281 14.20 9.59 -11.13
CA GLY A 281 14.78 9.70 -12.47
C GLY A 281 16.05 8.87 -12.61
N GLU A 282 16.99 9.02 -11.67
CA GLU A 282 18.23 8.23 -11.64
C GLU A 282 17.95 6.74 -11.47
N LEU A 283 17.00 6.35 -10.61
CA LEU A 283 16.60 4.95 -10.44
C LEU A 283 16.06 4.33 -11.75
N LEU A 284 15.38 5.12 -12.56
CA LEU A 284 14.80 4.69 -13.86
C LEU A 284 15.78 4.86 -15.03
N GLY A 285 17.02 5.33 -14.80
CA GLY A 285 17.99 5.58 -15.86
C GLY A 285 17.63 6.77 -16.77
N ARG A 286 16.97 7.79 -16.22
CA ARG A 286 16.49 9.00 -16.91
C ARG A 286 17.27 10.22 -16.49
#